data_00e98df5989bb604a2cf98a0910408fa
#
_entry.id   00e98df5989bb604a2cf98a0910408fa
#
_cell.length_a   1.000
_cell.length_b   1.000
_cell.length_c   1.000
_cell.angle_alpha   90.00
_cell.angle_beta   90.00
_cell.angle_gamma   90.00
#
_symmetry.space_group_name_H-M   'P 1'
#
loop_
_entity.id
_entity.type
_entity.pdbx_description
1 polymer ?
#
loop_
_entity_poly.entity_id
_entity_poly.type
_entity_poly.pdbx_seq_one_letter_code
_entity_poly.pdbx_strand_id
1 'polypeptide(L)'
;MEINQWFKNHLFRTDFITLISLSISVIFFYFIPFIKIFLKFFLEYKFKKIDILVLCSIFLLIYINFDYHLLYSGGIVYKVSNLIFDNSFLIFFFSSISIFVFFRFFSKIKNRSNLNDILLIFLLIFMEIDGVIYHETYDPLIYLIFFLIFKNKYINDYIKKIDKFDFIVLSSFVSIFYLLSIFKTFL
;
A
#
# COMPACT_ATOMS: atom_id res chain seq x y z
N MET A 1 32.96 -11.60 -9.22
CA MET A 1 32.14 -12.20 -10.30
C MET A 1 30.84 -12.83 -9.81
N GLU A 2 30.70 -13.13 -8.53
CA GLU A 2 29.52 -13.80 -7.93
C GLU A 2 28.35 -12.87 -7.59
N ILE A 3 28.59 -11.60 -7.28
CA ILE A 3 27.54 -10.64 -6.91
C ILE A 3 26.56 -10.38 -8.07
N ASN A 4 27.06 -10.31 -9.31
CA ASN A 4 26.21 -10.08 -10.49
C ASN A 4 25.31 -11.28 -10.87
N GLN A 5 25.73 -12.51 -10.57
CA GLN A 5 24.90 -13.70 -10.78
C GLN A 5 23.84 -13.84 -9.70
N TRP A 6 24.16 -13.46 -8.45
CA TRP A 6 23.19 -13.44 -7.35
C TRP A 6 22.08 -12.43 -7.62
N PHE A 7 22.43 -11.21 -8.05
CA PHE A 7 21.45 -10.19 -8.45
C PHE A 7 20.57 -10.65 -9.63
N LYS A 8 21.15 -11.20 -10.69
CA LYS A 8 20.36 -11.68 -11.85
C LYS A 8 19.41 -12.82 -11.51
N ASN A 9 19.79 -13.73 -10.61
CA ASN A 9 18.94 -14.86 -10.25
C ASN A 9 17.80 -14.49 -9.29
N HIS A 10 17.88 -13.36 -8.60
CA HIS A 10 16.86 -12.95 -7.61
C HIS A 10 15.93 -11.85 -8.15
N LEU A 11 16.40 -10.97 -9.02
CA LEU A 11 15.63 -9.87 -9.59
C LEU A 11 14.51 -10.32 -10.57
N PHE A 12 14.64 -11.49 -11.18
CA PHE A 12 13.66 -11.98 -12.17
C PHE A 12 12.74 -13.09 -11.65
N ARG A 13 12.73 -13.38 -10.36
CA ARG A 13 12.01 -14.53 -9.79
C ARG A 13 10.80 -14.18 -8.94
N THR A 14 10.54 -12.92 -8.69
CA THR A 14 9.34 -12.52 -7.93
C THR A 14 8.14 -12.47 -8.86
N ASP A 15 7.14 -13.27 -8.57
CA ASP A 15 5.90 -13.29 -9.32
C ASP A 15 5.21 -11.92 -9.28
N PHE A 16 4.62 -11.52 -10.39
CA PHE A 16 3.91 -10.25 -10.56
C PHE A 16 2.87 -9.99 -9.46
N ILE A 17 2.17 -11.03 -9.00
CA ILE A 17 1.19 -10.95 -7.91
C ILE A 17 1.86 -10.60 -6.60
N THR A 18 3.02 -11.18 -6.33
CA THR A 18 3.84 -10.87 -5.14
C THR A 18 4.26 -9.41 -5.13
N LEU A 19 4.77 -8.89 -6.24
CA LEU A 19 5.17 -7.48 -6.37
C LEU A 19 3.99 -6.53 -6.14
N ILE A 20 2.86 -6.77 -6.79
CA ILE A 20 1.65 -5.96 -6.59
C ILE A 20 1.22 -6.00 -5.12
N SER A 21 1.22 -7.17 -4.50
CA SER A 21 0.78 -7.34 -3.11
C SER A 21 1.66 -6.55 -2.13
N LEU A 22 2.96 -6.58 -2.33
CA LEU A 22 3.92 -5.83 -1.53
C LEU A 22 3.78 -4.32 -1.77
N SER A 23 3.82 -3.88 -3.04
CA SER A 23 3.73 -2.45 -3.39
C SER A 23 2.43 -1.83 -2.88
N ILE A 24 1.29 -2.49 -3.09
CA ILE A 24 0.00 -1.94 -2.67
C ILE A 24 -0.13 -1.92 -1.14
N SER A 25 0.49 -2.86 -0.45
CA SER A 25 0.52 -2.85 1.02
C SER A 25 1.32 -1.68 1.56
N VAL A 26 2.45 -1.35 0.94
CA VAL A 26 3.27 -0.18 1.29
C VAL A 26 2.51 1.11 1.00
N ILE A 27 1.93 1.24 -0.20
CA ILE A 27 1.13 2.41 -0.57
C ILE A 27 0.00 2.61 0.44
N PHE A 28 -0.77 1.56 0.76
CA PHE A 28 -1.89 1.64 1.69
C PHE A 28 -1.43 1.97 3.12
N PHE A 29 -0.26 1.48 3.54
CA PHE A 29 0.33 1.85 4.82
C PHE A 29 0.51 3.36 4.95
N TYR A 30 1.01 4.04 3.92
CA TYR A 30 1.14 5.50 3.91
C TYR A 30 -0.21 6.24 3.88
N PHE A 31 -1.29 5.57 3.52
CA PHE A 31 -2.65 6.13 3.60
C PHE A 31 -3.31 5.97 4.98
N ILE A 32 -2.69 5.26 5.93
CA ILE A 32 -3.24 5.11 7.30
C ILE A 32 -3.58 6.44 7.97
N PRO A 33 -2.76 7.51 7.89
CA PRO A 33 -3.11 8.80 8.47
C PRO A 33 -4.41 9.40 7.91
N PHE A 34 -4.78 9.01 6.69
CA PHE A 34 -5.96 9.47 5.97
C PHE A 34 -7.14 8.48 6.04
N ILE A 35 -7.11 7.56 6.98
CA ILE A 35 -8.11 6.49 7.10
C ILE A 35 -9.54 7.04 7.22
N LYS A 36 -9.72 8.25 7.75
CA LYS A 36 -11.01 8.95 7.82
C LYS A 36 -11.70 9.06 6.45
N ILE A 37 -10.93 9.23 5.35
CA ILE A 37 -11.48 9.29 4.00
C ILE A 37 -12.11 7.95 3.62
N PHE A 38 -11.37 6.87 3.87
CA PHE A 38 -11.83 5.52 3.57
C PHE A 38 -12.98 5.11 4.48
N LEU A 39 -12.92 5.45 5.78
CA LEU A 39 -14.03 5.20 6.71
C LEU A 39 -15.30 5.92 6.28
N LYS A 40 -15.24 7.20 5.91
CA LYS A 40 -16.38 7.92 5.38
C LYS A 40 -16.95 7.25 4.13
N PHE A 41 -16.08 6.86 3.20
CA PHE A 41 -16.48 6.12 2.02
C PHE A 41 -17.19 4.81 2.38
N PHE A 42 -16.64 4.02 3.31
CA PHE A 42 -17.22 2.74 3.71
C PHE A 42 -18.52 2.88 4.51
N LEU A 43 -18.69 3.93 5.30
CA LEU A 43 -19.96 4.23 5.96
C LEU A 43 -21.07 4.53 4.96
N GLU A 44 -20.75 5.15 3.82
CA GLU A 44 -21.68 5.40 2.72
C GLU A 44 -21.85 4.17 1.80
N TYR A 45 -20.94 3.21 1.88
CA TYR A 45 -20.91 2.03 1.03
C TYR A 45 -21.73 0.89 1.63
N LYS A 46 -22.77 0.44 0.91
CA LYS A 46 -23.55 -0.73 1.32
C LYS A 46 -22.83 -2.00 0.85
N PHE A 47 -22.21 -2.72 1.77
CA PHE A 47 -21.59 -4.00 1.49
C PHE A 47 -22.60 -5.02 1.00
N LYS A 48 -22.26 -5.71 -0.07
CA LYS A 48 -23.01 -6.81 -0.66
C LYS A 48 -22.31 -8.12 -0.40
N LYS A 49 -23.03 -9.25 -0.43
CA LYS A 49 -22.43 -10.58 -0.32
C LYS A 49 -21.32 -10.83 -1.34
N ILE A 50 -21.46 -10.26 -2.55
CA ILE A 50 -20.44 -10.35 -3.59
C ILE A 50 -19.12 -9.67 -3.21
N ASP A 51 -19.14 -8.64 -2.36
CA ASP A 51 -17.92 -7.95 -1.91
C ASP A 51 -17.06 -8.85 -1.03
N ILE A 52 -17.70 -9.64 -0.17
CA ILE A 52 -17.01 -10.65 0.66
C ILE A 52 -16.39 -11.72 -0.25
N LEU A 53 -17.13 -12.20 -1.24
CA LEU A 53 -16.64 -13.18 -2.18
C LEU A 53 -15.43 -12.65 -2.96
N VAL A 54 -15.49 -11.41 -3.44
CA VAL A 54 -14.36 -10.76 -4.13
C VAL A 54 -13.15 -10.63 -3.20
N LEU A 55 -13.34 -10.22 -1.94
CA LEU A 55 -12.24 -10.12 -0.97
C LEU A 55 -11.60 -11.49 -0.70
N CYS A 56 -12.41 -12.52 -0.50
CA CYS A 56 -11.89 -13.88 -0.31
C CYS A 56 -11.14 -14.39 -1.54
N SER A 57 -11.65 -14.07 -2.75
CA SER A 57 -10.98 -14.46 -4.00
C SER A 57 -9.62 -13.78 -4.15
N ILE A 58 -9.52 -12.49 -3.83
CA ILE A 58 -8.24 -11.76 -3.83
C ILE A 58 -7.28 -12.37 -2.82
N PHE A 59 -7.75 -12.66 -1.60
CA PHE A 59 -6.93 -13.28 -0.56
C PHE A 59 -6.37 -14.64 -1.01
N LEU A 60 -7.22 -15.51 -1.55
CA LEU A 60 -6.80 -16.82 -2.04
C LEU A 60 -5.82 -16.70 -3.21
N LEU A 61 -6.04 -15.76 -4.12
CA LEU A 61 -5.16 -15.53 -5.25
C LEU A 61 -3.76 -15.10 -4.77
N ILE A 62 -3.68 -14.19 -3.79
CA ILE A 62 -2.41 -13.78 -3.21
C ILE A 62 -1.78 -14.95 -2.45
N TYR A 63 -2.53 -15.65 -1.60
CA TYR A 63 -2.03 -16.78 -0.81
C TYR A 63 -1.38 -17.88 -1.65
N ILE A 64 -1.97 -18.21 -2.81
CA ILE A 64 -1.46 -19.27 -3.70
C ILE A 64 -0.20 -18.85 -4.46
N ASN A 65 -0.11 -17.56 -4.84
CA ASN A 65 0.95 -17.09 -5.74
C ASN A 65 2.03 -16.25 -5.04
N PHE A 66 1.92 -16.03 -3.73
CA PHE A 66 2.90 -15.21 -3.04
C PHE A 66 4.16 -16.02 -2.74
N ASP A 67 5.26 -15.59 -3.35
CA ASP A 67 6.59 -16.15 -3.15
C ASP A 67 7.62 -15.01 -2.95
N TYR A 68 7.98 -14.75 -1.69
CA TYR A 68 8.91 -13.69 -1.35
C TYR A 68 9.81 -14.07 -0.17
N HIS A 69 11.12 -14.05 -0.40
CA HIS A 69 12.11 -14.54 0.57
C HIS A 69 13.17 -13.48 0.97
N LEU A 70 13.08 -12.25 0.45
CA LEU A 70 14.06 -11.21 0.76
C LEU A 70 13.78 -10.58 2.13
N LEU A 71 14.57 -10.91 3.14
CA LEU A 71 14.40 -10.42 4.51
C LEU A 71 14.58 -8.89 4.67
N TYR A 72 15.41 -8.27 3.83
CA TYR A 72 15.77 -6.85 3.96
C TYR A 72 14.85 -5.89 3.20
N SER A 73 13.97 -6.39 2.35
CA SER A 73 13.03 -5.62 1.56
C SER A 73 11.58 -6.06 1.81
N GLY A 74 10.62 -5.70 0.94
CA GLY A 74 9.22 -6.12 1.07
C GLY A 74 8.33 -5.20 1.92
N GLY A 75 8.89 -4.11 2.42
CA GLY A 75 8.11 -3.11 3.16
C GLY A 75 7.83 -3.48 4.62
N ILE A 76 7.26 -2.51 5.36
CA ILE A 76 7.05 -2.65 6.82
C ILE A 76 6.04 -3.74 7.16
N VAL A 77 4.96 -3.88 6.38
CA VAL A 77 3.89 -4.87 6.63
C VAL A 77 4.45 -6.28 6.52
N TYR A 78 5.31 -6.54 5.53
CA TYR A 78 5.97 -7.82 5.34
C TYR A 78 6.93 -8.13 6.51
N LYS A 79 7.75 -7.15 6.91
CA LYS A 79 8.69 -7.32 8.04
C LYS A 79 7.97 -7.59 9.35
N VAL A 80 6.89 -6.86 9.63
CA VAL A 80 6.06 -7.07 10.81
C VAL A 80 5.37 -8.44 10.77
N SER A 81 4.92 -8.88 9.58
CA SER A 81 4.33 -10.22 9.41
C SER A 81 5.31 -11.33 9.80
N ASN A 82 6.52 -11.26 9.28
CA ASN A 82 7.55 -12.24 9.58
C ASN A 82 7.98 -12.20 11.06
N LEU A 83 8.06 -11.00 11.65
CA LEU A 83 8.48 -10.85 13.05
C LEU A 83 7.45 -11.41 14.04
N ILE A 84 6.14 -11.27 13.75
CA ILE A 84 5.07 -11.68 14.69
C ILE A 84 4.60 -13.11 14.43
N PHE A 85 4.52 -13.51 13.17
CA PHE A 85 3.88 -14.76 12.76
C PHE A 85 4.83 -15.79 12.14
N ASP A 86 6.10 -15.43 11.93
CA ASP A 86 7.08 -16.23 11.18
C ASP A 86 6.58 -16.67 9.79
N ASN A 87 5.64 -15.91 9.23
CA ASN A 87 5.05 -16.15 7.92
C ASN A 87 4.51 -14.87 7.29
N SER A 88 4.00 -14.97 6.07
CA SER A 88 3.46 -13.85 5.30
C SER A 88 1.95 -13.62 5.50
N PHE A 89 1.31 -14.19 6.52
CA PHE A 89 -0.14 -14.12 6.70
C PHE A 89 -0.69 -12.69 6.77
N LEU A 90 0.02 -11.82 7.49
CA LEU A 90 -0.41 -10.44 7.67
C LEU A 90 -0.35 -9.67 6.35
N ILE A 91 0.65 -9.96 5.49
CA ILE A 91 0.73 -9.33 4.17
C ILE A 91 -0.43 -9.79 3.27
N PHE A 92 -0.83 -11.06 3.31
CA PHE A 92 -1.96 -11.55 2.53
C PHE A 92 -3.25 -10.82 2.89
N PHE A 93 -3.51 -10.68 4.17
CA PHE A 93 -4.69 -10.01 4.70
C PHE A 93 -4.66 -8.51 4.37
N PHE A 94 -3.54 -7.84 4.67
CA PHE A 94 -3.40 -6.41 4.50
C PHE A 94 -3.44 -6.00 3.01
N SER A 95 -2.75 -6.72 2.13
CA SER A 95 -2.77 -6.44 0.70
C SER A 95 -4.13 -6.74 0.07
N SER A 96 -4.83 -7.80 0.51
CA SER A 96 -6.19 -8.10 0.03
C SER A 96 -7.17 -6.99 0.37
N ILE A 97 -7.14 -6.49 1.61
CA ILE A 97 -7.96 -5.35 2.03
C ILE A 97 -7.58 -4.12 1.22
N SER A 98 -6.29 -3.85 1.04
CA SER A 98 -5.80 -2.68 0.31
C SER A 98 -6.27 -2.68 -1.15
N ILE A 99 -6.12 -3.80 -1.85
CA ILE A 99 -6.61 -3.97 -3.24
C ILE A 99 -8.13 -3.75 -3.30
N PHE A 100 -8.87 -4.39 -2.38
CA PHE A 100 -10.32 -4.25 -2.35
C PHE A 100 -10.76 -2.80 -2.09
N VAL A 101 -10.14 -2.14 -1.10
CA VAL A 101 -10.44 -0.74 -0.74
C VAL A 101 -10.17 0.18 -1.93
N PHE A 102 -8.98 0.11 -2.53
CA PHE A 102 -8.64 0.94 -3.67
C PHE A 102 -9.55 0.67 -4.87
N PHE A 103 -9.78 -0.59 -5.20
CA PHE A 103 -10.67 -0.95 -6.30
C PHE A 103 -12.08 -0.38 -6.10
N ARG A 104 -12.67 -0.53 -4.91
CA ARG A 104 -14.02 -0.01 -4.63
C ARG A 104 -14.06 1.50 -4.52
N PHE A 105 -13.04 2.10 -3.92
CA PHE A 105 -12.93 3.54 -3.80
C PHE A 105 -12.88 4.23 -5.16
N PHE A 106 -12.07 3.71 -6.08
CA PHE A 106 -11.93 4.31 -7.41
C PHE A 106 -13.03 3.89 -8.39
N SER A 107 -13.61 2.69 -8.27
CA SER A 107 -14.66 2.22 -9.19
C SER A 107 -16.01 2.94 -9.03
N LYS A 108 -16.32 3.46 -7.85
CA LYS A 108 -17.62 4.11 -7.58
C LYS A 108 -17.73 5.48 -8.23
N ILE A 109 -16.66 6.07 -8.63
CA ILE A 109 -16.64 7.45 -9.07
C ILE A 109 -16.62 7.51 -10.60
N LYS A 110 -17.77 7.83 -11.21
CA LYS A 110 -18.00 7.82 -12.68
C LYS A 110 -17.34 8.97 -13.46
N ASN A 111 -16.47 9.77 -12.88
CA ASN A 111 -15.90 10.95 -13.54
C ASN A 111 -14.55 10.67 -14.20
N ARG A 112 -14.29 11.33 -15.34
CA ARG A 112 -13.02 11.24 -16.11
C ARG A 112 -11.77 11.58 -15.30
N SER A 113 -11.91 12.41 -14.25
CA SER A 113 -10.82 12.72 -13.30
C SER A 113 -10.31 11.52 -12.52
N ASN A 114 -11.13 10.48 -12.36
CA ASN A 114 -10.75 9.30 -11.59
C ASN A 114 -9.90 8.31 -12.35
N LEU A 115 -9.97 8.34 -13.68
CA LEU A 115 -9.07 7.53 -14.51
C LEU A 115 -7.62 7.96 -14.28
N ASN A 116 -7.38 9.25 -14.11
CA ASN A 116 -6.06 9.76 -13.77
C ASN A 116 -5.61 9.30 -12.38
N ASP A 117 -6.51 9.30 -11.39
CA ASP A 117 -6.19 8.84 -10.04
C ASP A 117 -5.88 7.33 -10.02
N ILE A 118 -6.62 6.53 -10.81
CA ILE A 118 -6.34 5.10 -11.00
C ILE A 118 -4.98 4.90 -11.66
N LEU A 119 -4.69 5.63 -12.74
CA LEU A 119 -3.40 5.55 -13.43
C LEU A 119 -2.23 5.92 -12.51
N LEU A 120 -2.41 6.91 -11.64
CA LEU A 120 -1.40 7.29 -10.66
C LEU A 120 -1.12 6.16 -9.64
N ILE A 121 -2.17 5.49 -9.15
CA ILE A 121 -1.97 4.31 -8.27
C ILE A 121 -1.26 3.18 -9.02
N PHE A 122 -1.63 2.92 -10.27
CA PHE A 122 -0.91 1.95 -11.09
C PHE A 122 0.56 2.33 -11.26
N LEU A 123 0.86 3.58 -11.58
CA LEU A 123 2.24 4.06 -11.69
C LEU A 123 3.01 3.84 -10.38
N LEU A 124 2.42 4.15 -9.24
CA LEU A 124 3.04 3.90 -7.93
C LEU A 124 3.32 2.42 -7.69
N ILE A 125 2.39 1.53 -8.05
CA ILE A 125 2.58 0.08 -7.91
C ILE A 125 3.75 -0.40 -8.77
N PHE A 126 3.90 0.16 -9.98
CA PHE A 126 4.94 -0.26 -10.93
C PHE A 126 6.27 0.49 -10.80
N MET A 127 6.40 1.42 -9.85
CA MET A 127 7.68 2.10 -9.61
C MET A 127 8.81 1.17 -9.16
N GLU A 128 8.46 0.07 -8.49
CA GLU A 128 9.40 -0.89 -7.93
C GLU A 128 9.31 -2.24 -8.67
N ILE A 129 9.65 -2.24 -9.95
CA ILE A 129 9.60 -3.46 -10.79
C ILE A 129 10.69 -4.46 -10.39
N ASP A 130 11.75 -3.98 -9.74
CA ASP A 130 12.96 -4.78 -9.46
C ASP A 130 12.79 -5.81 -8.31
N GLY A 131 11.60 -5.92 -7.73
CA GLY A 131 11.33 -6.89 -6.65
C GLY A 131 11.90 -6.50 -5.29
N VAL A 132 12.61 -5.38 -5.20
CA VAL A 132 13.16 -4.84 -3.96
C VAL A 132 12.38 -3.59 -3.59
N ILE A 133 11.49 -3.71 -2.61
CA ILE A 133 10.60 -2.61 -2.23
C ILE A 133 11.19 -1.88 -1.04
N TYR A 134 11.59 -0.64 -1.27
CA TYR A 134 12.07 0.27 -0.24
C TYR A 134 11.00 1.32 0.11
N HIS A 135 10.86 1.59 1.40
CA HIS A 135 9.96 2.66 1.85
C HIS A 135 10.40 4.04 1.36
N GLU A 136 11.69 4.27 1.30
CA GLU A 136 12.29 5.54 0.89
C GLU A 136 11.87 5.97 -0.52
N THR A 137 11.54 5.02 -1.39
CA THR A 137 11.06 5.32 -2.75
C THR A 137 9.67 5.94 -2.76
N TYR A 138 8.83 5.53 -1.82
CA TYR A 138 7.45 6.01 -1.74
C TYR A 138 7.28 7.27 -0.89
N ASP A 139 8.16 7.51 0.07
CA ASP A 139 8.14 8.68 0.94
C ASP A 139 9.12 9.75 0.41
N PRO A 140 8.76 10.97 0.18
CA PRO A 140 7.50 11.70 0.39
C PRO A 140 6.54 11.70 -0.83
N LEU A 141 6.89 10.98 -1.90
CA LEU A 141 6.18 11.04 -3.19
C LEU A 141 4.67 10.76 -3.06
N ILE A 142 4.29 9.77 -2.24
CA ILE A 142 2.88 9.43 -2.00
C ILE A 142 2.11 10.63 -1.47
N TYR A 143 2.68 11.37 -0.52
CA TYR A 143 2.00 12.55 0.05
C TYR A 143 1.89 13.69 -0.95
N LEU A 144 2.91 13.91 -1.79
CA LEU A 144 2.85 14.89 -2.87
C LEU A 144 1.76 14.53 -3.87
N ILE A 145 1.69 13.27 -4.29
CA ILE A 145 0.64 12.78 -5.20
C ILE A 145 -0.73 12.93 -4.55
N PHE A 146 -0.87 12.55 -3.29
CA PHE A 146 -2.13 12.63 -2.57
C PHE A 146 -2.66 14.06 -2.48
N PHE A 147 -1.82 15.02 -2.08
CA PHE A 147 -2.26 16.40 -1.86
C PHE A 147 -2.37 17.24 -3.13
N LEU A 148 -1.51 16.99 -4.15
CA LEU A 148 -1.40 17.86 -5.31
C LEU A 148 -2.09 17.30 -6.56
N ILE A 149 -2.11 15.99 -6.73
CA ILE A 149 -2.47 15.37 -8.01
C ILE A 149 -3.83 14.70 -7.95
N PHE A 150 -4.19 14.03 -6.85
CA PHE A 150 -5.49 13.40 -6.73
C PHE A 150 -6.63 14.41 -6.79
N LYS A 151 -7.59 14.13 -7.69
CA LYS A 151 -8.78 14.97 -7.91
C LYS A 151 -10.08 14.32 -7.46
N ASN A 152 -9.99 13.24 -6.69
CA ASN A 152 -11.17 12.55 -6.17
C ASN A 152 -11.97 13.47 -5.23
N LYS A 153 -13.29 13.44 -5.35
CA LYS A 153 -14.19 14.26 -4.52
C LYS A 153 -13.96 14.05 -3.01
N TYR A 154 -13.81 12.80 -2.57
CA TYR A 154 -13.62 12.51 -1.14
C TYR A 154 -12.28 13.06 -0.62
N ILE A 155 -11.23 12.99 -1.42
CA ILE A 155 -9.92 13.52 -1.09
C ILE A 155 -9.97 15.05 -1.07
N ASN A 156 -10.55 15.69 -2.07
CA ASN A 156 -10.70 17.14 -2.13
C ASN A 156 -11.56 17.68 -0.98
N ASP A 157 -12.64 16.99 -0.64
CA ASP A 157 -13.51 17.38 0.49
C ASP A 157 -12.75 17.23 1.83
N TYR A 158 -11.90 16.23 1.95
CA TYR A 158 -11.05 16.05 3.12
C TYR A 158 -10.00 17.15 3.22
N ILE A 159 -9.26 17.42 2.14
CA ILE A 159 -8.21 18.47 2.11
C ILE A 159 -8.79 19.82 2.52
N LYS A 160 -10.00 20.15 2.06
CA LYS A 160 -10.69 21.41 2.44
C LYS A 160 -11.12 21.46 3.91
N LYS A 161 -11.21 20.33 4.59
CA LYS A 161 -11.72 20.18 5.97
C LYS A 161 -10.66 19.67 6.93
N ILE A 162 -9.39 19.62 6.51
CA ILE A 162 -8.28 19.24 7.39
C ILE A 162 -8.33 20.09 8.64
N ASP A 163 -8.39 19.44 9.79
CA ASP A 163 -8.36 20.06 11.09
C ASP A 163 -7.00 19.87 11.79
N LYS A 164 -6.83 20.52 12.95
CA LYS A 164 -5.60 20.39 13.75
C LYS A 164 -5.32 18.93 14.16
N PHE A 165 -6.38 18.16 14.37
CA PHE A 165 -6.25 16.76 14.77
C PHE A 165 -5.68 15.91 13.62
N ASP A 166 -6.15 16.11 12.39
CA ASP A 166 -5.62 15.41 11.21
C ASP A 166 -4.13 15.72 10.99
N PHE A 167 -3.74 16.97 11.25
CA PHE A 167 -2.33 17.37 11.16
C PHE A 167 -1.48 16.69 12.25
N ILE A 168 -1.98 16.60 13.49
CA ILE A 168 -1.30 15.90 14.58
C ILE A 168 -1.15 14.42 14.23
N VAL A 169 -2.19 13.76 13.72
CA VAL A 169 -2.14 12.35 13.32
C VAL A 169 -1.08 12.12 12.25
N LEU A 170 -1.06 12.95 11.20
CA LEU A 170 -0.05 12.87 10.14
C LEU A 170 1.37 13.08 10.68
N SER A 171 1.58 14.14 11.47
CA SER A 171 2.89 14.44 12.07
C SER A 171 3.37 13.34 12.99
N SER A 172 2.48 12.79 13.82
CA SER A 172 2.81 11.66 14.71
C SER A 172 3.18 10.42 13.93
N PHE A 173 2.45 10.10 12.87
CA PHE A 173 2.75 8.95 12.02
C PHE A 173 4.15 9.09 11.38
N VAL A 174 4.44 10.22 10.77
CA VAL A 174 5.75 10.50 10.16
C VAL A 174 6.86 10.45 11.20
N SER A 175 6.65 11.05 12.39
CA SER A 175 7.65 11.07 13.48
C SER A 175 7.93 9.65 14.02
N ILE A 176 6.89 8.84 14.24
CA ILE A 176 7.04 7.44 14.68
C ILE A 176 7.78 6.63 13.63
N PHE A 177 7.40 6.78 12.37
CA PHE A 177 8.06 6.08 11.27
C PHE A 177 9.54 6.45 11.16
N TYR A 178 9.87 7.74 11.27
CA TYR A 178 11.25 8.23 11.25
C TYR A 178 12.07 7.70 12.43
N LEU A 179 11.50 7.73 13.66
CA LEU A 179 12.15 7.17 14.84
C LEU A 179 12.43 5.67 14.68
N LEU A 180 11.47 4.88 14.18
CA LEU A 180 11.66 3.46 13.92
C LEU A 180 12.76 3.21 12.86
N SER A 181 12.86 4.07 11.86
CA SER A 181 13.94 4.00 10.85
C SER A 181 15.32 4.25 11.46
N ILE A 182 15.43 5.22 12.39
CA ILE A 182 16.68 5.48 13.11
C ILE A 182 17.04 4.30 14.01
N PHE A 183 16.10 3.77 14.77
CA PHE A 183 16.36 2.61 15.64
C PHE A 183 16.88 1.39 14.87
N LYS A 184 16.40 1.19 13.64
CA LYS A 184 16.87 0.12 12.76
C LYS A 184 18.36 0.26 12.40
N THR A 185 18.91 1.47 12.33
CA THR A 185 20.32 1.68 12.02
C THR A 185 21.26 1.40 13.23
N PHE A 186 20.70 1.29 14.43
CA PHE A 186 21.43 0.97 15.66
C PHE A 186 21.27 -0.49 16.11
N LEU A 187 20.39 -1.28 15.48
CA LEU A 187 20.19 -2.71 15.68
C LEU A 187 20.81 -3.52 14.51
#